data_f86c90f5e4974ce231979622c4ae7b71
#
_entry.id   f86c90f5e4974ce231979622c4ae7b71
#
_cell.length_a   1.000
_cell.length_b   1.000
_cell.length_c   1.000
_cell.angle_alpha   90.00
_cell.angle_beta   90.00
_cell.angle_gamma   90.00
#
_symmetry.space_group_name_H-M   'P 1'
#
loop_
_entity.id
_entity.type
_entity.pdbx_description
1 polymer ?
#
loop_
_entity_poly.entity_id
_entity_poly.type
_entity_poly.pdbx_seq_one_letter_code
_entity_poly.pdbx_strand_id
1 'polypeptide(L)'
;MLAIRGDMPGGPRAPWVAHADGLKNATELVAMVRELGDFCVGVAAFPDAHPERNDFDLDAQVLVAKAHAGASFAITQLFFTADDYFALVARVRALGCDIPIIPGIMPITNVRQVTRFAELSGAALPTSVTDRINEVADDDDQVRRVGIRIGTELSEELLSRGAPGLHFFTQNRSRATREIYANLHQVRRRA
;
A
#
# COMPACT_ATOMS: atom_id res chain seq x y z
N MET A 1 -3.25 -0.50 -16.15
CA MET A 1 -1.78 -0.34 -16.05
C MET A 1 -1.45 0.29 -14.71
N LEU A 2 -0.32 -0.07 -14.06
CA LEU A 2 0.14 0.60 -12.83
C LEU A 2 1.40 1.44 -13.16
N ALA A 3 1.29 2.75 -13.05
CA ALA A 3 2.36 3.70 -13.35
C ALA A 3 3.11 4.05 -12.05
N ILE A 4 4.35 3.61 -11.93
CA ILE A 4 5.22 3.85 -10.78
C ILE A 4 6.60 4.30 -11.26
N ARG A 5 7.32 5.04 -10.42
CA ARG A 5 8.67 5.50 -10.75
C ARG A 5 9.69 4.34 -10.81
N GLY A 6 9.51 3.33 -9.98
CA GLY A 6 10.49 2.27 -9.77
C GLY A 6 11.66 2.71 -8.88
N ASP A 7 12.51 1.74 -8.53
CA ASP A 7 13.70 1.98 -7.71
C ASP A 7 14.93 2.22 -8.58
N MET A 8 15.93 2.90 -8.02
CA MET A 8 17.24 3.04 -8.65
C MET A 8 17.98 1.69 -8.73
N PRO A 9 18.90 1.51 -9.68
CA PRO A 9 19.70 0.28 -9.78
C PRO A 9 20.46 -0.10 -8.50
N GLY A 10 20.71 0.86 -7.60
CA GLY A 10 21.29 0.63 -6.26
C GLY A 10 20.26 0.24 -5.18
N GLY A 11 18.98 0.08 -5.55
CA GLY A 11 17.87 -0.26 -4.65
C GLY A 11 17.13 0.97 -4.12
N PRO A 12 16.07 0.76 -3.30
CA PRO A 12 15.15 1.81 -2.87
C PRO A 12 15.77 2.90 -1.98
N ARG A 13 16.97 2.65 -1.44
CA ARG A 13 17.73 3.64 -0.63
C ARG A 13 18.78 4.40 -1.43
N ALA A 14 18.97 4.07 -2.71
CA ALA A 14 19.93 4.80 -3.55
C ALA A 14 19.37 6.19 -3.88
N PRO A 15 20.22 7.24 -3.91
CA PRO A 15 19.79 8.57 -4.32
C PRO A 15 19.16 8.55 -5.71
N TRP A 16 18.00 9.20 -5.85
CA TRP A 16 17.36 9.29 -7.16
C TRP A 16 18.16 10.15 -8.10
N VAL A 17 18.51 9.59 -9.26
CA VAL A 17 19.16 10.30 -10.38
C VAL A 17 18.31 10.08 -11.62
N ALA A 18 17.70 11.15 -12.13
CA ALA A 18 16.92 11.08 -13.36
C ALA A 18 17.82 10.78 -14.56
N HIS A 19 17.38 9.88 -15.45
CA HIS A 19 18.01 9.72 -16.76
C HIS A 19 17.75 10.96 -17.62
N ALA A 20 18.74 11.41 -18.39
CA ALA A 20 18.64 12.65 -19.18
C ALA A 20 17.44 12.62 -20.16
N ASP A 21 17.18 11.46 -20.78
CA ASP A 21 16.11 11.25 -21.75
C ASP A 21 14.90 10.52 -21.13
N GLY A 22 14.84 10.39 -19.81
CA GLY A 22 13.80 9.66 -19.09
C GLY A 22 12.78 10.57 -18.41
N LEU A 23 11.64 9.97 -18.04
CA LEU A 23 10.63 10.65 -17.22
C LEU A 23 11.16 10.84 -15.78
N LYS A 24 10.87 11.98 -15.17
CA LYS A 24 11.37 12.33 -13.84
C LYS A 24 10.55 11.70 -12.71
N ASN A 25 9.26 11.45 -12.96
CA ASN A 25 8.32 10.99 -11.94
C ASN A 25 7.13 10.25 -12.57
N ALA A 26 6.32 9.61 -11.71
CA ALA A 26 5.16 8.87 -12.15
C ALA A 26 4.02 9.74 -12.73
N THR A 27 3.95 11.03 -12.39
CA THR A 27 2.94 11.95 -12.97
C THR A 27 3.17 12.14 -14.46
N GLU A 28 4.43 12.32 -14.87
CA GLU A 28 4.81 12.41 -16.29
C GLU A 28 4.51 11.09 -17.02
N LEU A 29 4.75 9.94 -16.36
CA LEU A 29 4.41 8.64 -16.93
C LEU A 29 2.90 8.47 -17.13
N VAL A 30 2.07 8.92 -16.18
CA VAL A 30 0.62 8.90 -16.32
C VAL A 30 0.18 9.72 -17.54
N ALA A 31 0.67 10.96 -17.67
CA ALA A 31 0.34 11.82 -18.80
C ALA A 31 0.74 11.17 -20.15
N MET A 32 1.95 10.65 -20.24
CA MET A 32 2.43 9.94 -21.45
C MET A 32 1.56 8.72 -21.79
N VAL A 33 1.15 7.92 -20.80
CA VAL A 33 0.29 6.76 -21.04
C VAL A 33 -1.08 7.19 -21.55
N ARG A 34 -1.64 8.29 -21.03
CA ARG A 34 -2.93 8.84 -21.47
C ARG A 34 -2.89 9.38 -22.91
N GLU A 35 -1.74 9.88 -23.36
CA GLU A 35 -1.53 10.28 -24.76
C GLU A 35 -1.53 9.07 -25.72
N LEU A 36 -1.06 7.91 -25.25
CA LEU A 36 -0.96 6.69 -26.05
C LEU A 36 -2.30 5.95 -26.23
N GLY A 37 -3.32 6.26 -25.42
CA GLY A 37 -4.62 5.63 -25.51
C GLY A 37 -5.46 5.68 -24.26
N ASP A 38 -6.65 5.09 -24.32
CA ASP A 38 -7.60 5.07 -23.21
C ASP A 38 -7.31 3.92 -22.22
N PHE A 39 -6.23 4.05 -21.47
CA PHE A 39 -5.84 3.09 -20.44
C PHE A 39 -6.43 3.47 -19.07
N CYS A 40 -6.89 2.46 -18.33
CA CYS A 40 -7.13 2.60 -16.90
C CYS A 40 -5.78 2.59 -16.17
N VAL A 41 -5.36 3.73 -15.61
CA VAL A 41 -4.05 3.92 -15.02
C VAL A 41 -4.14 4.01 -13.50
N GLY A 42 -3.51 3.06 -12.81
CA GLY A 42 -3.29 3.08 -11.36
C GLY A 42 -1.96 3.73 -11.00
N VAL A 43 -1.88 4.31 -9.80
CA VAL A 43 -0.67 4.94 -9.26
C VAL A 43 -0.44 4.54 -7.81
N ALA A 44 0.78 4.75 -7.30
CA ALA A 44 1.08 4.53 -5.89
C ALA A 44 0.67 5.72 -5.02
N ALA A 45 0.20 5.41 -3.79
CA ALA A 45 -0.08 6.34 -2.70
C ALA A 45 0.62 5.88 -1.41
N PHE A 46 0.86 6.77 -0.45
CA PHE A 46 1.70 6.51 0.72
C PHE A 46 0.97 6.91 2.02
N PRO A 47 0.40 5.96 2.78
CA PRO A 47 -0.22 6.24 4.08
C PRO A 47 0.78 6.73 5.12
N ASP A 48 1.97 6.13 5.19
CA ASP A 48 3.06 6.44 6.12
C ASP A 48 4.08 7.47 5.59
N ALA A 49 3.69 8.28 4.62
CA ALA A 49 4.54 9.16 3.84
C ALA A 49 5.60 8.44 2.98
N HIS A 50 6.04 9.11 1.93
CA HIS A 50 7.11 8.59 1.06
C HIS A 50 8.47 8.71 1.77
N PRO A 51 9.27 7.64 1.86
CA PRO A 51 10.49 7.63 2.67
C PRO A 51 11.54 8.69 2.28
N GLU A 52 11.56 9.14 1.03
CA GLU A 52 12.46 10.21 0.58
C GLU A 52 12.01 11.61 1.03
N ARG A 53 10.73 11.83 1.26
CA ARG A 53 10.17 13.17 1.57
C ARG A 53 9.73 13.30 3.00
N ASN A 54 9.15 12.25 3.56
CA ASN A 54 8.56 12.22 4.90
C ASN A 54 7.59 13.40 5.16
N ASP A 55 6.75 13.69 4.15
CA ASP A 55 5.81 14.81 4.14
C ASP A 55 4.45 14.31 3.62
N PHE A 56 3.51 14.16 4.55
CA PHE A 56 2.17 13.65 4.29
C PHE A 56 1.34 14.57 3.37
N ASP A 57 1.49 15.88 3.54
CA ASP A 57 0.70 16.85 2.77
C ASP A 57 1.23 16.94 1.33
N LEU A 58 2.54 16.92 1.16
CA LEU A 58 3.16 16.87 -0.15
C LEU A 58 2.79 15.57 -0.88
N ASP A 59 2.76 14.42 -0.19
CA ASP A 59 2.37 13.15 -0.81
C ASP A 59 0.90 13.13 -1.24
N ALA A 60 0.00 13.76 -0.47
CA ALA A 60 -1.38 13.96 -0.88
C ALA A 60 -1.47 14.86 -2.13
N GLN A 61 -0.74 15.98 -2.18
CA GLN A 61 -0.67 16.87 -3.35
C GLN A 61 -0.12 16.14 -4.59
N VAL A 62 0.92 15.31 -4.43
CA VAL A 62 1.49 14.49 -5.51
C VAL A 62 0.45 13.48 -6.00
N LEU A 63 -0.35 12.87 -5.13
CA LEU A 63 -1.42 11.97 -5.56
C LEU A 63 -2.49 12.72 -6.35
N VAL A 64 -2.90 13.91 -5.89
CA VAL A 64 -3.84 14.78 -6.63
C VAL A 64 -3.28 15.16 -8.00
N ALA A 65 -2.01 15.51 -8.10
CA ALA A 65 -1.37 15.80 -9.38
C ALA A 65 -1.38 14.60 -10.34
N LYS A 66 -1.17 13.37 -9.82
CA LYS A 66 -1.32 12.14 -10.62
C LYS A 66 -2.75 11.92 -11.10
N ALA A 67 -3.75 12.21 -10.25
CA ALA A 67 -5.16 12.14 -10.64
C ALA A 67 -5.49 13.13 -11.75
N HIS A 68 -5.04 14.38 -11.64
CA HIS A 68 -5.20 15.40 -12.68
C HIS A 68 -4.48 15.04 -13.99
N ALA A 69 -3.35 14.33 -13.92
CA ALA A 69 -2.66 13.82 -15.10
C ALA A 69 -3.41 12.65 -15.79
N GLY A 70 -4.49 12.12 -15.16
CA GLY A 70 -5.35 11.10 -15.73
C GLY A 70 -5.25 9.72 -15.06
N ALA A 71 -4.70 9.64 -13.83
CA ALA A 71 -4.79 8.40 -13.05
C ALA A 71 -6.24 8.11 -12.67
N SER A 72 -6.64 6.83 -12.80
CA SER A 72 -8.00 6.35 -12.56
C SER A 72 -8.22 5.86 -11.14
N PHE A 73 -7.17 5.38 -10.48
CA PHE A 73 -7.18 4.88 -9.09
C PHE A 73 -5.77 4.92 -8.50
N ALA A 74 -5.69 4.81 -7.19
CA ALA A 74 -4.42 4.61 -6.48
C ALA A 74 -4.42 3.29 -5.70
N ILE A 75 -3.23 2.68 -5.55
CA ILE A 75 -2.98 1.59 -4.61
C ILE A 75 -2.00 2.10 -3.57
N THR A 76 -2.30 1.89 -2.29
CA THR A 76 -1.36 2.34 -1.25
C THR A 76 -0.13 1.44 -1.18
N GLN A 77 0.99 2.01 -0.74
CA GLN A 77 2.08 1.24 -0.16
C GLN A 77 1.55 0.47 1.06
N LEU A 78 2.25 -0.57 1.50
CA LEU A 78 1.87 -1.31 2.71
C LEU A 78 1.85 -0.38 3.93
N PHE A 79 0.96 -0.65 4.83
CA PHE A 79 0.75 0.03 6.12
C PHE A 79 0.12 -0.98 7.09
N PHE A 80 0.02 -0.64 8.38
CA PHE A 80 -0.38 -1.61 9.40
C PHE A 80 -1.54 -1.13 10.28
N THR A 81 -2.01 0.11 10.14
CA THR A 81 -3.19 0.62 10.86
C THR A 81 -4.21 1.22 9.89
N ALA A 82 -5.49 0.97 10.11
CA ALA A 82 -6.54 1.54 9.28
C ALA A 82 -6.56 3.07 9.35
N ASP A 83 -6.16 3.65 10.47
CA ASP A 83 -6.14 5.10 10.67
C ASP A 83 -5.15 5.81 9.73
N ASP A 84 -3.98 5.22 9.44
CA ASP A 84 -3.02 5.78 8.49
C ASP A 84 -3.63 5.87 7.09
N TYR A 85 -4.34 4.83 6.67
CA TYR A 85 -5.06 4.84 5.40
C TYR A 85 -6.15 5.91 5.36
N PHE A 86 -7.00 6.00 6.38
CA PHE A 86 -8.07 6.99 6.40
C PHE A 86 -7.57 8.42 6.56
N ALA A 87 -6.44 8.63 7.23
CA ALA A 87 -5.78 9.92 7.28
C ALA A 87 -5.29 10.38 5.88
N LEU A 88 -4.70 9.48 5.10
CA LEU A 88 -4.36 9.75 3.69
C LEU A 88 -5.62 10.10 2.88
N VAL A 89 -6.68 9.28 2.98
CA VAL A 89 -7.95 9.53 2.27
C VAL A 89 -8.49 10.90 2.63
N ALA A 90 -8.54 11.26 3.91
CA ALA A 90 -9.03 12.56 4.37
C ALA A 90 -8.22 13.72 3.79
N ARG A 91 -6.87 13.64 3.77
CA ARG A 91 -6.01 14.67 3.16
C ARG A 91 -6.30 14.86 1.66
N VAL A 92 -6.43 13.77 0.93
CA VAL A 92 -6.71 13.80 -0.53
C VAL A 92 -8.09 14.39 -0.80
N ARG A 93 -9.11 14.01 0.00
CA ARG A 93 -10.47 14.59 -0.10
C ARG A 93 -10.50 16.08 0.24
N ALA A 94 -9.74 16.52 1.24
CA ALA A 94 -9.61 17.94 1.59
C ALA A 94 -9.01 18.79 0.45
N LEU A 95 -8.23 18.17 -0.45
CA LEU A 95 -7.73 18.81 -1.68
C LEU A 95 -8.71 18.72 -2.87
N GLY A 96 -9.95 18.27 -2.64
CA GLY A 96 -10.99 18.19 -3.66
C GLY A 96 -10.82 17.05 -4.68
N CYS A 97 -10.07 16.02 -4.33
CA CYS A 97 -9.81 14.88 -5.23
C CYS A 97 -10.52 13.62 -4.74
N ASP A 98 -11.38 13.04 -5.59
CA ASP A 98 -12.20 11.87 -5.28
C ASP A 98 -11.65 10.56 -5.89
N ILE A 99 -10.39 10.54 -6.32
CA ILE A 99 -9.76 9.33 -6.87
C ILE A 99 -9.94 8.14 -5.91
N PRO A 100 -10.37 6.95 -6.40
CA PRO A 100 -10.42 5.76 -5.57
C PRO A 100 -9.01 5.38 -5.07
N ILE A 101 -8.87 5.22 -3.75
CA ILE A 101 -7.62 4.79 -3.10
C ILE A 101 -7.85 3.39 -2.55
N ILE A 102 -7.16 2.40 -3.10
CA ILE A 102 -7.30 0.98 -2.74
C ILE A 102 -6.20 0.64 -1.73
N PRO A 103 -6.54 0.22 -0.50
CA PRO A 103 -5.54 -0.15 0.49
C PRO A 103 -4.77 -1.40 0.08
N GLY A 104 -3.43 -1.32 0.17
CA GLY A 104 -2.50 -2.41 -0.12
C GLY A 104 -2.18 -3.19 1.14
N ILE A 105 -2.56 -4.47 1.18
CA ILE A 105 -2.38 -5.37 2.32
C ILE A 105 -1.25 -6.35 2.03
N MET A 106 -0.29 -6.44 2.92
CA MET A 106 0.74 -7.48 2.87
C MET A 106 0.51 -8.49 4.00
N PRO A 107 0.19 -9.76 3.68
CA PRO A 107 0.09 -10.81 4.69
C PRO A 107 1.44 -11.03 5.39
N ILE A 108 1.46 -10.99 6.71
CA ILE A 108 2.64 -11.30 7.51
C ILE A 108 2.77 -12.82 7.58
N THR A 109 3.85 -13.35 7.04
CA THR A 109 4.11 -14.80 7.02
C THR A 109 5.45 -15.18 7.62
N ASN A 110 6.31 -14.21 7.90
CA ASN A 110 7.64 -14.39 8.46
C ASN A 110 8.12 -13.07 9.09
N VAL A 111 8.72 -13.15 10.27
CA VAL A 111 9.20 -11.98 11.03
C VAL A 111 10.20 -11.15 10.23
N ARG A 112 11.24 -11.81 9.68
CA ARG A 112 12.29 -11.11 8.93
C ARG A 112 11.74 -10.39 7.70
N GLN A 113 10.76 -11.01 7.05
CA GLN A 113 10.13 -10.43 5.85
C GLN A 113 9.38 -9.14 6.18
N VAL A 114 8.51 -9.16 7.19
CA VAL A 114 7.70 -7.96 7.54
C VAL A 114 8.59 -6.82 8.00
N THR A 115 9.59 -7.08 8.85
CA THR A 115 10.56 -6.07 9.29
C THR A 115 11.29 -5.45 8.10
N ARG A 116 11.82 -6.28 7.20
CA ARG A 116 12.51 -5.79 6.01
C ARG A 116 11.62 -4.95 5.09
N PHE A 117 10.38 -5.37 4.85
CA PHE A 117 9.47 -4.61 4.00
C PHE A 117 9.02 -3.31 4.65
N ALA A 118 8.76 -3.29 5.96
CA ALA A 118 8.48 -2.07 6.69
C ALA A 118 9.64 -1.05 6.58
N GLU A 119 10.88 -1.51 6.80
CA GLU A 119 12.07 -0.67 6.64
C GLU A 119 12.26 -0.13 5.21
N LEU A 120 11.98 -0.93 4.18
CA LEU A 120 12.15 -0.53 2.78
C LEU A 120 11.06 0.43 2.31
N SER A 121 9.83 0.26 2.81
CA SER A 121 8.67 1.08 2.43
C SER A 121 8.52 2.35 3.27
N GLY A 122 9.24 2.45 4.39
CA GLY A 122 9.06 3.50 5.38
C GLY A 122 7.82 3.31 6.27
N ALA A 123 7.13 2.17 6.17
CA ALA A 123 5.95 1.90 6.97
C ALA A 123 6.31 1.68 8.44
N ALA A 124 5.56 2.32 9.34
CA ALA A 124 5.69 2.13 10.77
C ALA A 124 5.06 0.79 11.20
N LEU A 125 5.84 -0.06 11.86
CA LEU A 125 5.33 -1.28 12.50
C LEU A 125 4.79 -0.91 13.89
N PRO A 126 3.47 -0.95 14.13
CA PRO A 126 2.89 -0.66 15.44
C PRO A 126 3.34 -1.69 16.48
N THR A 127 3.50 -1.25 17.73
CA THR A 127 3.85 -2.12 18.87
C THR A 127 2.84 -3.26 19.01
N SER A 128 1.56 -2.98 18.81
CA SER A 128 0.49 -3.99 18.82
C SER A 128 0.67 -5.12 17.81
N VAL A 129 1.32 -4.85 16.67
CA VAL A 129 1.65 -5.86 15.66
C VAL A 129 2.93 -6.59 16.03
N THR A 130 3.97 -5.85 16.43
CA THR A 130 5.28 -6.43 16.78
C THR A 130 5.18 -7.33 18.01
N ASP A 131 4.44 -6.94 19.06
CA ASP A 131 4.29 -7.74 20.28
C ASP A 131 3.60 -9.08 19.98
N ARG A 132 2.49 -9.05 19.24
CA ARG A 132 1.76 -10.28 18.83
C ARG A 132 2.61 -11.24 18.02
N ILE A 133 3.52 -10.73 17.19
CA ILE A 133 4.43 -11.55 16.36
C ILE A 133 5.57 -12.07 17.21
N ASN A 134 6.14 -11.24 18.09
CA ASN A 134 7.27 -11.62 18.93
C ASN A 134 6.90 -12.70 19.96
N GLU A 135 5.67 -12.72 20.46
CA GLU A 135 5.15 -13.78 21.34
C GLU A 135 5.27 -15.20 20.74
N VAL A 136 5.32 -15.29 19.41
CA VAL A 136 5.34 -16.57 18.68
C VAL A 136 6.53 -16.68 17.71
N ALA A 137 7.55 -15.84 17.86
CA ALA A 137 8.63 -15.67 16.89
C ALA A 137 9.47 -16.94 16.65
N ASP A 138 9.48 -17.86 17.60
CA ASP A 138 10.21 -19.13 17.55
C ASP A 138 9.49 -20.24 16.76
N ASP A 139 8.22 -20.01 16.35
CA ASP A 139 7.39 -20.94 15.60
C ASP A 139 6.84 -20.28 14.32
N ASP A 140 7.44 -20.58 13.18
CA ASP A 140 7.07 -20.03 11.87
C ASP A 140 5.58 -20.27 11.51
N ASP A 141 5.02 -21.41 11.91
CA ASP A 141 3.60 -21.71 11.67
C ASP A 141 2.68 -20.84 12.54
N GLN A 142 3.07 -20.54 13.76
CA GLN A 142 2.35 -19.62 14.64
C GLN A 142 2.47 -18.18 14.15
N VAL A 143 3.66 -17.73 13.77
CA VAL A 143 3.88 -16.41 13.16
C VAL A 143 2.95 -16.21 11.96
N ARG A 144 2.87 -17.21 11.08
CA ARG A 144 1.98 -17.17 9.93
C ARG A 144 0.50 -17.08 10.34
N ARG A 145 0.05 -17.86 11.33
CA ARG A 145 -1.36 -17.83 11.82
C ARG A 145 -1.70 -16.47 12.43
N VAL A 146 -0.83 -15.94 13.26
CA VAL A 146 -0.99 -14.60 13.86
C VAL A 146 -1.01 -13.53 12.78
N GLY A 147 -0.09 -13.59 11.81
CA GLY A 147 -0.03 -12.63 10.70
C GLY A 147 -1.26 -12.66 9.79
N ILE A 148 -1.85 -13.85 9.53
CA ILE A 148 -3.12 -13.96 8.80
C ILE A 148 -4.26 -13.30 9.60
N ARG A 149 -4.29 -13.50 10.92
CA ARG A 149 -5.29 -12.87 11.79
C ARG A 149 -5.18 -11.35 11.76
N ILE A 150 -3.96 -10.80 11.92
CA ILE A 150 -3.70 -9.36 11.81
C ILE A 150 -4.16 -8.81 10.45
N GLY A 151 -3.79 -9.46 9.36
CA GLY A 151 -4.22 -9.06 8.03
C GLY A 151 -5.72 -9.16 7.80
N THR A 152 -6.41 -10.13 8.44
CA THR A 152 -7.88 -10.25 8.40
C THR A 152 -8.53 -9.11 9.17
N GLU A 153 -8.11 -8.85 10.41
CA GLU A 153 -8.63 -7.77 11.27
C GLU A 153 -8.49 -6.40 10.59
N LEU A 154 -7.30 -6.09 10.06
CA LEU A 154 -7.07 -4.86 9.31
C LEU A 154 -7.98 -4.76 8.07
N SER A 155 -8.13 -5.85 7.34
CA SER A 155 -8.97 -5.90 6.13
C SER A 155 -10.46 -5.69 6.45
N GLU A 156 -10.94 -6.30 7.53
CA GLU A 156 -12.32 -6.13 8.02
C GLU A 156 -12.57 -4.68 8.44
N GLU A 157 -11.67 -4.09 9.20
CA GLU A 157 -11.78 -2.70 9.64
C GLU A 157 -11.82 -1.75 8.45
N LEU A 158 -10.89 -1.88 7.49
CA LEU A 158 -10.85 -1.06 6.29
C LEU A 158 -12.17 -1.14 5.49
N LEU A 159 -12.67 -2.35 5.24
CA LEU A 159 -13.91 -2.56 4.49
C LEU A 159 -15.14 -2.04 5.26
N SER A 160 -15.21 -2.23 6.57
CA SER A 160 -16.32 -1.75 7.40
C SER A 160 -16.39 -0.22 7.46
N ARG A 161 -15.25 0.45 7.37
CA ARG A 161 -15.13 1.92 7.34
C ARG A 161 -15.23 2.51 5.93
N GLY A 162 -15.50 1.69 4.90
CA GLY A 162 -15.82 2.17 3.54
C GLY A 162 -14.65 2.20 2.56
N ALA A 163 -13.58 1.46 2.77
CA ALA A 163 -12.56 1.27 1.74
C ALA A 163 -13.19 0.58 0.49
N PRO A 164 -12.85 1.03 -0.74
CA PRO A 164 -13.53 0.57 -1.96
C PRO A 164 -13.22 -0.87 -2.34
N GLY A 165 -12.21 -1.47 -1.75
CA GLY A 165 -11.73 -2.83 -1.98
C GLY A 165 -10.36 -3.03 -1.36
N LEU A 166 -9.70 -4.15 -1.67
CA LEU A 166 -8.37 -4.49 -1.14
C LEU A 166 -7.44 -4.91 -2.28
N HIS A 167 -6.20 -4.48 -2.19
CA HIS A 167 -5.10 -5.00 -2.99
C HIS A 167 -4.16 -5.83 -2.11
N PHE A 168 -3.73 -7.02 -2.56
CA PHE A 168 -2.85 -7.88 -1.78
C PHE A 168 -1.46 -7.98 -2.41
N PHE A 169 -0.43 -7.63 -1.64
CA PHE A 169 0.97 -7.90 -1.99
C PHE A 169 1.30 -9.37 -1.70
N THR A 170 1.06 -10.25 -2.65
CA THR A 170 1.18 -11.71 -2.45
C THR A 170 2.61 -12.22 -2.50
N GLN A 171 3.54 -11.45 -3.04
CA GLN A 171 4.93 -11.87 -3.30
C GLN A 171 5.00 -13.23 -4.03
N ASN A 172 4.10 -13.44 -4.97
CA ASN A 172 3.92 -14.70 -5.71
C ASN A 172 3.55 -15.91 -4.82
N ARG A 173 3.05 -15.67 -3.58
CA ARG A 173 2.65 -16.69 -2.59
C ARG A 173 1.21 -16.46 -2.18
N SER A 174 0.28 -17.15 -2.80
CA SER A 174 -1.16 -16.88 -2.63
C SER A 174 -1.79 -17.46 -1.36
N ARG A 175 -1.13 -18.38 -0.64
CA ARG A 175 -1.77 -19.15 0.46
C ARG A 175 -2.31 -18.24 1.56
N ALA A 176 -1.49 -17.35 2.11
CA ALA A 176 -1.93 -16.45 3.19
C ALA A 176 -3.04 -15.48 2.73
N THR A 177 -2.93 -14.93 1.52
CA THR A 177 -3.96 -14.08 0.92
C THR A 177 -5.29 -14.80 0.78
N ARG A 178 -5.27 -16.06 0.31
CA ARG A 178 -6.50 -16.88 0.18
C ARG A 178 -7.16 -17.16 1.53
N GLU A 179 -6.37 -17.35 2.58
CA GLU A 179 -6.90 -17.56 3.93
C GLU A 179 -7.53 -16.28 4.48
N ILE A 180 -6.89 -15.11 4.33
CA ILE A 180 -7.50 -13.82 4.68
C ILE A 180 -8.81 -13.63 3.92
N TYR A 181 -8.81 -13.84 2.61
CA TYR A 181 -10.01 -13.70 1.77
C TYR A 181 -11.15 -14.64 2.22
N ALA A 182 -10.83 -15.89 2.56
CA ALA A 182 -11.82 -16.84 3.06
C ALA A 182 -12.42 -16.40 4.40
N ASN A 183 -11.61 -15.85 5.30
CA ASN A 183 -12.08 -15.32 6.59
C ASN A 183 -13.06 -14.17 6.39
N LEU A 184 -12.74 -13.19 5.52
CA LEU A 184 -13.61 -12.06 5.20
C LEU A 184 -14.99 -12.49 4.66
N HIS A 185 -15.04 -13.56 3.87
CA HIS A 185 -16.30 -14.10 3.35
C HIS A 185 -17.14 -14.84 4.41
N GLN A 186 -16.51 -15.45 5.40
CA GLN A 186 -17.22 -16.09 6.50
C GLN A 186 -17.91 -15.07 7.40
N VAL A 187 -17.30 -13.92 7.65
CA VAL A 187 -17.87 -12.82 8.42
C VAL A 187 -19.10 -12.24 7.71
N ARG A 188 -19.02 -11.97 6.42
CA ARG A 188 -20.16 -11.44 5.62
C ARG A 188 -21.37 -12.38 5.53
N ARG A 189 -21.19 -13.69 5.72
CA ARG A 189 -22.31 -14.67 5.74
C ARG A 189 -22.98 -14.78 7.11
N ARG A 190 -22.37 -14.25 8.16
CA ARG A 190 -22.88 -14.29 9.54
C ARG A 190 -23.53 -12.96 9.97
N ALA A 191 -23.33 -11.90 9.21
CA ALA A 191 -23.96 -10.59 9.37
C ALA A 191 -25.20 -10.46 8.48
#